data_95c2e8fe8a4f6b585ce227b3dd117d7f
#
_entry.id   95c2e8fe8a4f6b585ce227b3dd117d7f
#
_cell.length_a   1.000
_cell.length_b   1.000
_cell.length_c   1.000
_cell.angle_alpha   90.00
_cell.angle_beta   90.00
_cell.angle_gamma   90.00
#
_symmetry.space_group_name_H-M   'P 1'
#
loop_
_entity.id
_entity.type
_entity.pdbx_description
1 polymer ?
#
loop_
_entity_poly.entity_id
_entity_poly.type
_entity_poly.pdbx_seq_one_letter_code
_entity_poly.pdbx_strand_id
1 'polypeptide(L)'
;MEKFKQIGTLKAPLFKTNNIENLVETECLFGEKFLVKKELDEWSYGVLCTDGYEGWIHTKNLTDFSFNNYKVMKRSSNIYKKPNDKSVIIQRLTFGCQINVIEIKKKWAKVSLNNQNHEQIGFVPSIHISKHTSETKNWIKYCNNMIGIPYVWGGRSSDGMDCSALLQLSFQAVGINIPRNTKEQLRYMILSKNFKRLKINFFRRKIYEKGIIIFWPGHVGIISRQNILLHSNANMMIVCEEKIHETLFRLKSENILPTSAFRLNIL
;
A
#
# COMPACT_ATOMS: atom_id res chain seq x y z
N MET A 1 -3.66 -24.88 15.17
CA MET A 1 -3.33 -25.20 13.77
C MET A 1 -3.26 -23.88 12.98
N GLU A 2 -2.22 -23.69 12.19
CA GLU A 2 -2.13 -22.52 11.30
C GLU A 2 -3.25 -22.55 10.26
N LYS A 3 -3.94 -21.42 10.09
CA LYS A 3 -5.11 -21.33 9.22
C LYS A 3 -5.01 -20.09 8.33
N PHE A 4 -5.14 -20.25 7.02
CA PHE A 4 -5.25 -19.13 6.13
C PHE A 4 -6.65 -18.52 6.15
N LYS A 5 -6.67 -17.22 6.33
CA LYS A 5 -7.84 -16.33 6.22
C LYS A 5 -7.54 -15.22 5.22
N GLN A 6 -8.49 -14.35 4.97
CA GLN A 6 -8.30 -13.10 4.26
C GLN A 6 -9.00 -11.95 4.97
N ILE A 7 -8.60 -10.73 4.67
CA ILE A 7 -9.24 -9.53 5.19
C ILE A 7 -10.60 -9.36 4.52
N GLY A 8 -11.67 -9.39 5.32
CA GLY A 8 -13.07 -9.31 4.86
C GLY A 8 -13.66 -7.90 4.89
N THR A 9 -13.00 -6.95 5.52
CA THR A 9 -13.40 -5.53 5.61
C THR A 9 -12.58 -4.67 4.65
N LEU A 10 -13.04 -3.44 4.35
CA LEU A 10 -12.30 -2.51 3.46
C LEU A 10 -10.83 -2.41 3.86
N LYS A 11 -10.60 -2.26 5.14
CA LYS A 11 -9.31 -2.24 5.81
C LYS A 11 -9.46 -2.72 7.25
N ALA A 12 -8.42 -3.29 7.80
CA ALA A 12 -8.39 -3.74 9.17
C ALA A 12 -7.08 -3.30 9.84
N PRO A 13 -7.13 -2.66 11.01
CA PRO A 13 -5.92 -2.31 11.73
C PRO A 13 -5.23 -3.56 12.27
N LEU A 14 -3.92 -3.57 12.19
CA LEU A 14 -3.03 -4.55 12.80
C LEU A 14 -2.28 -3.88 13.95
N PHE A 15 -2.25 -4.54 15.11
CA PHE A 15 -1.70 -4.02 16.35
C PHE A 15 -0.53 -4.88 16.84
N LYS A 16 0.35 -4.29 17.63
CA LYS A 16 1.45 -5.01 18.26
C LYS A 16 0.96 -5.97 19.36
N THR A 17 -0.09 -5.60 20.06
CA THR A 17 -0.75 -6.43 21.08
C THR A 17 -2.25 -6.48 20.83
N ASN A 18 -2.98 -7.38 21.47
CA ASN A 18 -4.43 -7.52 21.40
C ASN A 18 -5.18 -6.44 22.21
N ASN A 19 -4.84 -5.18 21.97
CA ASN A 19 -5.48 -4.04 22.59
C ASN A 19 -5.72 -2.92 21.57
N ILE A 20 -6.97 -2.50 21.40
CA ILE A 20 -7.42 -1.46 20.47
C ILE A 20 -6.90 -0.06 20.82
N GLU A 21 -6.51 0.18 22.08
CA GLU A 21 -5.95 1.46 22.52
C GLU A 21 -4.51 1.67 22.07
N ASN A 22 -3.84 0.62 21.61
CA ASN A 22 -2.50 0.74 21.06
C ASN A 22 -2.51 1.45 19.70
N LEU A 23 -1.35 2.03 19.36
CA LEU A 23 -1.12 2.56 18.04
C LEU A 23 -1.29 1.47 16.98
N VAL A 24 -1.95 1.82 15.89
CA VAL A 24 -2.03 0.97 14.70
C VAL A 24 -0.64 0.87 14.10
N GLU A 25 -0.12 -0.36 14.00
CA GLU A 25 1.16 -0.63 13.36
C GLU A 25 1.06 -0.52 11.83
N THR A 26 -0.03 -1.09 11.29
CA THR A 26 -0.35 -1.01 9.86
C THR A 26 -1.82 -1.33 9.62
N GLU A 27 -2.34 -0.94 8.46
CA GLU A 27 -3.63 -1.42 7.94
C GLU A 27 -3.41 -2.63 7.03
N CYS A 28 -4.26 -3.65 7.17
CA CYS A 28 -4.44 -4.73 6.19
C CYS A 28 -5.60 -4.37 5.27
N LEU A 29 -5.50 -4.69 3.98
CA LEU A 29 -6.49 -4.30 2.97
C LEU A 29 -7.40 -5.47 2.59
N PHE A 30 -8.62 -5.17 2.15
CA PHE A 30 -9.59 -6.18 1.69
C PHE A 30 -8.97 -7.18 0.72
N GLY A 31 -9.21 -8.47 0.99
CA GLY A 31 -8.74 -9.60 0.20
C GLY A 31 -7.27 -9.97 0.40
N GLU A 32 -6.48 -9.23 1.19
CA GLU A 32 -5.13 -9.65 1.52
C GLU A 32 -5.16 -10.95 2.36
N LYS A 33 -4.29 -11.89 2.01
CA LYS A 33 -4.15 -13.18 2.69
C LYS A 33 -3.47 -13.00 4.04
N PHE A 34 -4.05 -13.59 5.09
CA PHE A 34 -3.56 -13.55 6.46
C PHE A 34 -3.40 -14.97 7.02
N LEU A 35 -2.22 -15.30 7.54
CA LEU A 35 -1.94 -16.56 8.20
C LEU A 35 -2.18 -16.41 9.69
N VAL A 36 -3.27 -16.97 10.21
CA VAL A 36 -3.56 -17.02 11.64
C VAL A 36 -2.69 -18.08 12.30
N LYS A 37 -1.88 -17.65 13.29
CA LYS A 37 -1.00 -18.51 14.10
C LYS A 37 -1.63 -18.83 15.46
N LYS A 38 -2.40 -17.89 16.02
CA LYS A 38 -3.02 -18.00 17.34
C LYS A 38 -4.32 -17.21 17.38
N GLU A 39 -5.32 -17.74 18.05
CA GLU A 39 -6.57 -17.05 18.39
C GLU A 39 -6.68 -16.89 19.90
N LEU A 40 -7.14 -15.74 20.37
CA LEU A 40 -7.37 -15.42 21.77
C LEU A 40 -8.59 -14.52 21.85
N ASP A 41 -9.67 -15.04 22.43
CA ASP A 41 -10.96 -14.36 22.50
C ASP A 41 -11.41 -13.84 21.13
N GLU A 42 -11.61 -12.55 20.99
CA GLU A 42 -12.00 -11.87 19.74
C GLU A 42 -10.80 -11.43 18.87
N TRP A 43 -9.59 -11.87 19.20
CA TRP A 43 -8.35 -11.50 18.52
C TRP A 43 -7.68 -12.69 17.84
N SER A 44 -7.09 -12.42 16.68
CA SER A 44 -6.22 -13.35 15.96
C SER A 44 -4.83 -12.75 15.82
N TYR A 45 -3.80 -13.48 16.25
CA TYR A 45 -2.40 -13.17 15.96
C TYR A 45 -1.95 -13.91 14.72
N GLY A 46 -1.24 -13.22 13.85
CA GLY A 46 -0.77 -13.86 12.62
C GLY A 46 0.10 -12.97 11.76
N VAL A 47 0.21 -13.34 10.49
CA VAL A 47 1.10 -12.74 9.49
C VAL A 47 0.30 -12.28 8.29
N LEU A 48 0.46 -11.02 7.90
CA LEU A 48 0.01 -10.55 6.60
C LEU A 48 0.93 -11.12 5.51
N CYS A 49 0.42 -12.03 4.68
CA CYS A 49 1.25 -12.76 3.72
C CYS A 49 1.84 -11.87 2.60
N THR A 50 1.31 -10.66 2.42
CA THR A 50 1.75 -9.72 1.38
C THR A 50 3.16 -9.19 1.64
N ASP A 51 3.53 -8.98 2.91
CA ASP A 51 4.81 -8.35 3.30
C ASP A 51 5.48 -8.98 4.52
N GLY A 52 4.85 -10.01 5.11
CA GLY A 52 5.36 -10.71 6.27
C GLY A 52 5.15 -9.96 7.60
N TYR A 53 4.32 -8.90 7.62
CA TYR A 53 4.07 -8.15 8.85
C TYR A 53 3.29 -8.98 9.86
N GLU A 54 3.79 -9.06 11.08
CA GLU A 54 3.16 -9.84 12.16
C GLU A 54 2.43 -8.92 13.14
N GLY A 55 1.30 -9.38 13.64
CA GLY A 55 0.55 -8.65 14.66
C GLY A 55 -0.82 -9.23 14.98
N TRP A 56 -1.54 -8.52 15.80
CA TRP A 56 -2.89 -8.84 16.25
C TRP A 56 -3.93 -8.10 15.42
N ILE A 57 -4.95 -8.82 14.99
CA ILE A 57 -6.11 -8.29 14.26
C ILE A 57 -7.39 -8.76 14.96
N HIS A 58 -8.42 -7.93 14.96
CA HIS A 58 -9.72 -8.38 15.47
C HIS A 58 -10.30 -9.45 14.55
N THR A 59 -10.64 -10.61 15.09
CA THR A 59 -11.09 -11.81 14.32
C THR A 59 -12.27 -11.54 13.41
N LYS A 60 -13.18 -10.62 13.79
CA LYS A 60 -14.32 -10.18 12.96
C LYS A 60 -13.91 -9.56 11.61
N ASN A 61 -12.67 -9.10 11.46
CA ASN A 61 -12.15 -8.56 10.21
C ASN A 61 -11.67 -9.63 9.23
N LEU A 62 -11.62 -10.88 9.68
CA LEU A 62 -11.15 -12.03 8.90
C LEU A 62 -12.33 -12.82 8.34
N THR A 63 -12.20 -13.29 7.11
CA THR A 63 -13.12 -14.22 6.45
C THR A 63 -12.36 -15.43 5.93
N ASP A 64 -13.07 -16.44 5.47
CA ASP A 64 -12.45 -17.60 4.85
C ASP A 64 -11.64 -17.15 3.61
N PHE A 65 -10.49 -17.79 3.45
CA PHE A 65 -9.60 -17.46 2.34
C PHE A 65 -10.24 -17.88 1.01
N SER A 66 -10.20 -16.97 0.04
CA SER A 66 -10.43 -17.27 -1.37
C SER A 66 -9.26 -16.79 -2.21
N PHE A 67 -9.08 -17.40 -3.37
CA PHE A 67 -8.04 -16.99 -4.30
C PHE A 67 -8.43 -15.69 -4.99
N ASN A 68 -7.62 -14.64 -4.79
CA ASN A 68 -7.79 -13.34 -5.43
C ASN A 68 -6.81 -13.20 -6.60
N ASN A 69 -7.31 -12.91 -7.79
CA ASN A 69 -6.57 -12.88 -9.05
C ASN A 69 -6.36 -11.48 -9.63
N TYR A 70 -7.03 -10.46 -9.06
CA TYR A 70 -6.92 -9.06 -9.46
C TYR A 70 -6.67 -8.14 -8.29
N LYS A 71 -6.06 -6.98 -8.58
CA LYS A 71 -5.88 -5.86 -7.65
C LYS A 71 -6.64 -4.63 -8.12
N VAL A 72 -7.10 -3.85 -7.17
CA VAL A 72 -7.65 -2.52 -7.42
C VAL A 72 -6.51 -1.54 -7.68
N MET A 73 -6.54 -0.88 -8.84
CA MET A 73 -5.48 0.01 -9.34
C MET A 73 -5.88 1.48 -9.35
N LYS A 74 -7.08 1.80 -8.87
CA LYS A 74 -7.56 3.16 -8.66
C LYS A 74 -7.52 3.50 -7.19
N ARG A 75 -7.31 4.78 -6.87
CA ARG A 75 -7.29 5.29 -5.49
C ARG A 75 -8.50 4.83 -4.69
N SER A 76 -9.68 4.81 -5.33
CA SER A 76 -10.92 4.32 -4.77
C SER A 76 -11.75 3.63 -5.86
N SER A 77 -12.49 2.62 -5.48
CA SER A 77 -13.45 1.90 -6.33
C SER A 77 -14.60 1.38 -5.47
N ASN A 78 -15.62 0.83 -6.12
CA ASN A 78 -16.76 0.23 -5.43
C ASN A 78 -17.11 -1.11 -6.08
N ILE A 79 -17.66 -2.01 -5.25
CA ILE A 79 -18.37 -3.20 -5.69
C ILE A 79 -19.86 -2.89 -5.69
N TYR A 80 -20.50 -3.05 -6.82
CA TYR A 80 -21.93 -2.79 -7.05
C TYR A 80 -22.73 -4.09 -7.05
N LYS A 81 -23.99 -4.02 -6.63
CA LYS A 81 -24.92 -5.17 -6.65
C LYS A 81 -25.27 -5.62 -8.08
N LYS A 82 -25.30 -4.69 -9.05
CA LYS A 82 -25.57 -4.94 -10.47
C LYS A 82 -24.53 -4.21 -11.33
N PRO A 83 -24.25 -4.64 -12.57
CA PRO A 83 -23.32 -3.99 -13.48
C PRO A 83 -23.90 -2.68 -14.06
N ASN A 84 -24.15 -1.72 -13.16
CA ASN A 84 -24.78 -0.44 -13.46
C ASN A 84 -24.26 0.61 -12.47
N ASP A 85 -23.94 1.80 -12.95
CA ASP A 85 -23.43 2.95 -12.18
C ASP A 85 -24.42 3.52 -11.14
N LYS A 86 -25.73 3.28 -11.32
CA LYS A 86 -26.81 3.63 -10.40
C LYS A 86 -27.16 2.51 -9.41
N SER A 87 -26.43 1.40 -9.42
CA SER A 87 -26.69 0.29 -8.53
C SER A 87 -26.22 0.55 -7.11
N VAL A 88 -26.80 -0.15 -6.14
CA VAL A 88 -26.38 -0.13 -4.74
C VAL A 88 -24.92 -0.56 -4.63
N ILE A 89 -24.14 0.19 -3.85
CA ILE A 89 -22.77 -0.16 -3.49
C ILE A 89 -22.81 -1.18 -2.36
N ILE A 90 -22.19 -2.34 -2.57
CA ILE A 90 -22.09 -3.40 -1.57
C ILE A 90 -20.85 -3.18 -0.70
N GLN A 91 -19.72 -2.81 -1.32
CA GLN A 91 -18.42 -2.69 -0.68
C GLN A 91 -17.62 -1.56 -1.32
N ARG A 92 -16.96 -0.75 -0.51
CA ARG A 92 -15.92 0.18 -0.99
C ARG A 92 -14.60 -0.56 -1.10
N LEU A 93 -13.76 -0.12 -2.02
CA LEU A 93 -12.41 -0.64 -2.24
C LEU A 93 -11.42 0.52 -2.33
N THR A 94 -10.22 0.30 -1.86
CA THR A 94 -9.09 1.22 -2.01
C THR A 94 -8.01 0.59 -2.91
N PHE A 95 -7.03 1.38 -3.30
CA PHE A 95 -5.87 0.91 -4.05
C PHE A 95 -5.18 -0.24 -3.31
N GLY A 96 -4.82 -1.29 -4.03
CA GLY A 96 -4.16 -2.47 -3.47
C GLY A 96 -5.10 -3.56 -2.95
N CYS A 97 -6.40 -3.29 -2.74
CA CYS A 97 -7.38 -4.33 -2.41
C CYS A 97 -7.32 -5.46 -3.44
N GLN A 98 -7.46 -6.69 -2.96
CA GLN A 98 -7.39 -7.90 -3.78
C GLN A 98 -8.79 -8.49 -3.93
N ILE A 99 -9.14 -8.91 -5.13
CA ILE A 99 -10.47 -9.41 -5.45
C ILE A 99 -10.41 -10.64 -6.36
N ASN A 100 -11.40 -11.50 -6.21
CA ASN A 100 -11.59 -12.66 -7.08
C ASN A 100 -12.52 -12.29 -8.23
N VAL A 101 -11.96 -12.09 -9.43
CA VAL A 101 -12.71 -11.83 -10.67
C VAL A 101 -13.06 -13.15 -11.33
N ILE A 102 -14.36 -13.40 -11.51
CA ILE A 102 -14.90 -14.58 -12.17
C ILE A 102 -14.92 -14.36 -13.69
N GLU A 103 -15.38 -13.18 -14.10
CA GLU A 103 -15.60 -12.86 -15.52
C GLU A 103 -15.49 -11.35 -15.76
N ILE A 104 -15.05 -10.96 -16.95
CA ILE A 104 -15.10 -9.56 -17.40
C ILE A 104 -15.99 -9.48 -18.66
N LYS A 105 -17.07 -8.69 -18.55
CA LYS A 105 -17.97 -8.37 -19.67
C LYS A 105 -18.03 -6.87 -19.88
N LYS A 106 -17.56 -6.40 -21.03
CA LYS A 106 -17.57 -4.97 -21.41
C LYS A 106 -16.88 -4.11 -20.34
N LYS A 107 -17.65 -3.23 -19.68
CA LYS A 107 -17.15 -2.27 -18.66
C LYS A 107 -17.13 -2.83 -17.23
N TRP A 108 -17.59 -4.08 -17.00
CA TRP A 108 -17.80 -4.64 -15.69
C TRP A 108 -17.08 -5.96 -15.50
N ALA A 109 -16.44 -6.12 -14.36
CA ALA A 109 -15.92 -7.37 -13.87
C ALA A 109 -16.86 -7.94 -12.81
N LYS A 110 -17.33 -9.17 -13.00
CA LYS A 110 -18.08 -9.95 -12.01
C LYS A 110 -17.09 -10.49 -10.99
N VAL A 111 -17.33 -10.24 -9.71
CA VAL A 111 -16.45 -10.63 -8.60
C VAL A 111 -17.20 -11.50 -7.61
N SER A 112 -16.50 -12.48 -7.03
CA SER A 112 -16.97 -13.26 -5.90
C SER A 112 -16.51 -12.58 -4.61
N LEU A 113 -17.45 -12.42 -3.68
CA LEU A 113 -17.20 -11.94 -2.33
C LEU A 113 -17.50 -13.10 -1.37
N ASN A 114 -16.47 -13.70 -0.80
CA ASN A 114 -16.68 -14.71 0.22
C ASN A 114 -17.04 -14.03 1.55
N ASN A 115 -18.32 -14.00 1.86
CA ASN A 115 -18.80 -13.72 3.21
C ASN A 115 -19.09 -15.04 3.93
N GLN A 116 -18.87 -15.07 5.23
CA GLN A 116 -18.78 -16.21 6.15
C GLN A 116 -19.73 -17.42 5.92
N ASN A 117 -20.77 -17.33 5.07
CA ASN A 117 -21.68 -18.45 4.76
C ASN A 117 -22.35 -18.38 3.38
N HIS A 118 -22.10 -17.35 2.56
CA HIS A 118 -22.73 -17.25 1.25
C HIS A 118 -21.78 -16.61 0.23
N GLU A 119 -21.71 -17.21 -0.96
CA GLU A 119 -21.07 -16.60 -2.11
C GLU A 119 -21.91 -15.38 -2.56
N GLN A 120 -21.43 -14.19 -2.24
CA GLN A 120 -22.04 -12.97 -2.72
C GLN A 120 -21.35 -12.51 -4.01
N ILE A 121 -22.13 -12.27 -5.05
CA ILE A 121 -21.64 -11.74 -6.32
C ILE A 121 -21.79 -10.21 -6.33
N GLY A 122 -20.74 -9.55 -6.83
CA GLY A 122 -20.74 -8.12 -7.09
C GLY A 122 -20.11 -7.77 -8.43
N PHE A 123 -20.06 -6.47 -8.73
CA PHE A 123 -19.55 -5.94 -10.00
C PHE A 123 -18.64 -4.75 -9.75
N VAL A 124 -17.46 -4.75 -10.38
CA VAL A 124 -16.47 -3.66 -10.30
C VAL A 124 -16.22 -3.14 -11.72
N PRO A 125 -16.04 -1.81 -11.93
CA PRO A 125 -15.63 -1.31 -13.24
C PRO A 125 -14.30 -1.94 -13.67
N SER A 126 -14.27 -2.58 -14.84
CA SER A 126 -13.08 -3.33 -15.30
C SER A 126 -11.83 -2.47 -15.47
N ILE A 127 -12.00 -1.17 -15.75
CA ILE A 127 -10.89 -0.20 -15.85
C ILE A 127 -10.27 0.18 -14.50
N HIS A 128 -10.86 -0.26 -13.39
CA HIS A 128 -10.34 0.01 -12.02
C HIS A 128 -9.43 -1.08 -11.51
N ILE A 129 -9.31 -2.20 -12.21
CA ILE A 129 -8.62 -3.40 -11.74
C ILE A 129 -7.57 -3.87 -12.74
N SER A 130 -6.60 -4.63 -12.26
CA SER A 130 -5.60 -5.30 -13.10
C SER A 130 -5.25 -6.66 -12.50
N LYS A 131 -4.81 -7.60 -13.34
CA LYS A 131 -4.29 -8.88 -12.85
C LYS A 131 -3.08 -8.69 -11.95
N HIS A 132 -2.89 -9.57 -10.99
CA HIS A 132 -1.71 -9.56 -10.10
C HIS A 132 -0.38 -9.63 -10.84
N THR A 133 -0.38 -10.25 -12.01
CA THR A 133 0.81 -10.49 -12.86
C THR A 133 1.05 -9.40 -13.90
N SER A 134 0.28 -8.30 -13.89
CA SER A 134 0.48 -7.25 -14.88
C SER A 134 1.79 -6.51 -14.65
N GLU A 135 2.71 -6.71 -15.59
CA GLU A 135 4.00 -6.03 -15.62
C GLU A 135 3.83 -4.58 -16.12
N THR A 136 3.77 -3.65 -15.24
CA THR A 136 3.94 -2.25 -15.62
C THR A 136 5.21 -1.70 -14.96
N LYS A 137 6.16 -1.24 -15.78
CA LYS A 137 7.41 -0.65 -15.28
C LYS A 137 7.21 0.74 -14.65
N ASN A 138 6.03 1.32 -14.74
CA ASN A 138 5.79 2.71 -14.32
C ASN A 138 5.14 2.80 -12.92
N TRP A 139 5.88 2.35 -11.90
CA TRP A 139 5.44 2.40 -10.51
C TRP A 139 5.17 3.83 -9.99
N ILE A 140 5.87 4.85 -10.52
CA ILE A 140 5.69 6.26 -10.10
C ILE A 140 4.29 6.79 -10.46
N LYS A 141 3.68 6.28 -11.53
CA LYS A 141 2.28 6.60 -11.87
C LYS A 141 1.34 6.30 -10.70
N TYR A 142 1.60 5.22 -9.98
CA TYR A 142 0.77 4.84 -8.85
C TYR A 142 1.04 5.71 -7.63
N CYS A 143 2.28 6.15 -7.40
CA CYS A 143 2.56 7.18 -6.39
C CYS A 143 1.77 8.46 -6.66
N ASN A 144 1.77 8.95 -7.90
CA ASN A 144 1.07 10.17 -8.28
C ASN A 144 -0.45 10.07 -8.09
N ASN A 145 -1.03 8.88 -8.24
CA ASN A 145 -2.45 8.65 -7.99
C ASN A 145 -2.85 8.83 -6.52
N MET A 146 -1.89 8.85 -5.59
CA MET A 146 -2.13 8.97 -4.14
C MET A 146 -2.03 10.42 -3.64
N ILE A 147 -1.65 11.39 -4.47
CA ILE A 147 -1.59 12.81 -4.09
C ILE A 147 -2.93 13.27 -3.53
N GLY A 148 -2.89 13.97 -2.38
CA GLY A 148 -4.07 14.45 -1.69
C GLY A 148 -4.72 13.43 -0.73
N ILE A 149 -4.14 12.24 -0.53
CA ILE A 149 -4.55 11.35 0.57
C ILE A 149 -4.01 11.93 1.88
N PRO A 150 -4.82 11.99 2.96
CA PRO A 150 -4.35 12.42 4.28
C PRO A 150 -3.19 11.56 4.78
N TYR A 151 -2.26 12.17 5.52
CA TYR A 151 -1.28 11.40 6.27
C TYR A 151 -1.95 10.74 7.48
N VAL A 152 -1.79 9.44 7.61
CA VAL A 152 -2.20 8.68 8.79
C VAL A 152 -1.09 7.68 9.10
N TRP A 153 -0.56 7.70 10.32
CA TRP A 153 0.42 6.71 10.78
C TRP A 153 -0.15 5.30 10.68
N GLY A 154 0.60 4.37 10.11
CA GLY A 154 0.14 3.00 9.86
C GLY A 154 -0.86 2.85 8.71
N GLY A 155 -1.37 3.95 8.15
CA GLY A 155 -2.35 3.94 7.07
C GLY A 155 -1.81 3.37 5.77
N ARG A 156 -2.66 2.61 5.05
CA ARG A 156 -2.39 2.02 3.72
C ARG A 156 -3.57 2.17 2.76
N SER A 157 -4.47 3.10 3.00
CA SER A 157 -5.74 3.22 2.25
C SER A 157 -5.97 4.62 1.69
N SER A 158 -7.07 4.79 0.95
CA SER A 158 -7.52 6.11 0.49
C SER A 158 -7.98 7.04 1.62
N ASP A 159 -8.24 6.49 2.81
CA ASP A 159 -8.64 7.26 3.98
C ASP A 159 -7.44 7.84 4.74
N GLY A 160 -6.26 7.25 4.51
CA GLY A 160 -5.00 7.70 5.08
C GLY A 160 -3.82 6.82 4.70
N MET A 161 -2.65 7.42 4.58
CA MET A 161 -1.44 6.74 4.11
C MET A 161 -0.19 7.35 4.75
N ASP A 162 0.75 6.52 5.22
CA ASP A 162 2.06 6.98 5.63
C ASP A 162 3.11 6.91 4.50
N CYS A 163 4.31 7.40 4.74
CA CYS A 163 5.36 7.51 3.73
C CYS A 163 5.82 6.16 3.19
N SER A 164 5.95 5.16 4.06
CA SER A 164 6.38 3.81 3.67
C SER A 164 5.29 3.03 2.94
N ALA A 165 4.00 3.25 3.27
CA ALA A 165 2.88 2.67 2.56
C ALA A 165 2.75 3.21 1.14
N LEU A 166 2.98 4.52 0.92
CA LEU A 166 3.00 5.12 -0.40
C LEU A 166 3.98 4.41 -1.33
N LEU A 167 5.21 4.18 -0.86
CA LEU A 167 6.23 3.47 -1.61
C LEU A 167 5.87 1.99 -1.80
N GLN A 168 5.45 1.29 -0.72
CA GLN A 168 5.11 -0.12 -0.71
C GLN A 168 4.01 -0.44 -1.72
N LEU A 169 2.88 0.23 -1.64
CA LEU A 169 1.73 -0.02 -2.51
C LEU A 169 2.06 0.29 -3.98
N SER A 170 2.86 1.31 -4.23
CA SER A 170 3.26 1.66 -5.60
C SER A 170 4.16 0.59 -6.22
N PHE A 171 5.04 -0.04 -5.45
CA PHE A 171 5.83 -1.19 -5.90
C PHE A 171 4.99 -2.46 -6.03
N GLN A 172 4.07 -2.71 -5.10
CA GLN A 172 3.15 -3.86 -5.19
C GLN A 172 2.26 -3.79 -6.43
N ALA A 173 1.96 -2.59 -6.93
CA ALA A 173 1.22 -2.40 -8.18
C ALA A 173 1.96 -2.90 -9.44
N VAL A 174 3.28 -3.01 -9.36
CA VAL A 174 4.16 -3.50 -10.43
C VAL A 174 4.81 -4.85 -10.08
N GLY A 175 4.23 -5.57 -9.11
CA GLY A 175 4.67 -6.92 -8.75
C GLY A 175 5.92 -6.98 -7.86
N ILE A 176 6.40 -5.86 -7.33
CA ILE A 176 7.55 -5.81 -6.43
C ILE A 176 7.06 -5.69 -4.99
N ASN A 177 7.28 -6.73 -4.19
CA ASN A 177 6.98 -6.69 -2.77
C ASN A 177 8.19 -6.17 -1.98
N ILE A 178 7.96 -5.14 -1.17
CA ILE A 178 8.94 -4.58 -0.24
C ILE A 178 8.35 -4.57 1.17
N PRO A 179 9.18 -4.54 2.22
CA PRO A 179 8.71 -4.50 3.60
C PRO A 179 7.81 -3.28 3.89
N ARG A 180 7.08 -3.36 5.00
CA ARG A 180 6.13 -2.33 5.39
C ARG A 180 6.80 -1.05 5.91
N ASN A 181 7.75 -1.17 6.83
CA ASN A 181 8.32 -0.02 7.52
C ASN A 181 9.55 0.55 6.80
N THR A 182 9.78 1.83 6.95
CA THR A 182 10.89 2.57 6.30
C THR A 182 12.26 1.96 6.58
N LYS A 183 12.52 1.51 7.83
CA LYS A 183 13.80 0.90 8.23
C LYS A 183 14.04 -0.42 7.49
N GLU A 184 13.05 -1.28 7.41
CA GLU A 184 13.11 -2.55 6.71
C GLU A 184 13.17 -2.35 5.18
N GLN A 185 12.46 -1.33 4.64
CA GLN A 185 12.56 -0.94 3.22
C GLN A 185 13.98 -0.52 2.86
N LEU A 186 14.61 0.32 3.69
CA LEU A 186 16.00 0.74 3.49
C LEU A 186 16.95 -0.47 3.50
N ARG A 187 16.81 -1.37 4.50
CA ARG A 187 17.60 -2.60 4.58
C ARG A 187 17.40 -3.50 3.36
N TYR A 188 16.15 -3.67 2.93
CA TYR A 188 15.80 -4.45 1.74
C TYR A 188 16.49 -3.87 0.48
N MET A 189 16.46 -2.55 0.28
CA MET A 189 17.09 -1.91 -0.89
C MET A 189 18.61 -1.99 -0.88
N ILE A 190 19.23 -2.00 0.30
CA ILE A 190 20.68 -2.20 0.44
C ILE A 190 21.08 -3.62 -0.02
N LEU A 191 20.28 -4.62 0.32
CA LEU A 191 20.58 -6.04 0.07
C LEU A 191 20.09 -6.53 -1.30
N SER A 192 19.11 -5.86 -1.89
CA SER A 192 18.46 -6.30 -3.13
C SER A 192 19.24 -5.88 -4.37
N LYS A 193 19.46 -6.82 -5.28
CA LYS A 193 20.03 -6.55 -6.61
C LYS A 193 19.10 -5.71 -7.51
N ASN A 194 17.83 -5.62 -7.16
CA ASN A 194 16.85 -4.84 -7.91
C ASN A 194 17.00 -3.32 -7.72
N PHE A 195 17.81 -2.89 -6.75
CA PHE A 195 18.00 -1.47 -6.44
C PHE A 195 19.48 -1.09 -6.51
N LYS A 196 19.77 0.00 -7.20
CA LYS A 196 21.09 0.62 -7.25
C LYS A 196 21.16 1.73 -6.21
N ARG A 197 22.10 1.62 -5.27
CA ARG A 197 22.43 2.71 -4.36
C ARG A 197 23.14 3.83 -5.11
N LEU A 198 22.71 5.05 -4.90
CA LEU A 198 23.26 6.24 -5.56
C LEU A 198 24.20 6.97 -4.60
N LYS A 199 25.40 7.32 -5.08
CA LYS A 199 26.31 8.24 -4.36
C LYS A 199 25.87 9.68 -4.65
N ILE A 200 25.07 10.28 -3.76
CA ILE A 200 24.56 11.65 -3.92
C ILE A 200 25.13 12.53 -2.81
N ASN A 201 25.71 13.67 -3.19
CA ASN A 201 25.89 14.77 -2.26
C ASN A 201 24.61 15.61 -2.26
N PHE A 202 23.77 15.42 -1.26
CA PHE A 202 22.43 16.01 -1.19
C PHE A 202 22.42 17.55 -1.12
N PHE A 203 23.53 18.17 -0.70
CA PHE A 203 23.62 19.62 -0.48
C PHE A 203 24.36 20.36 -1.59
N ARG A 204 24.88 19.65 -2.59
CA ARG A 204 25.37 20.29 -3.82
C ARG A 204 24.18 20.55 -4.75
N ARG A 205 24.21 21.71 -5.44
CA ARG A 205 23.23 22.03 -6.49
C ARG A 205 23.28 20.94 -7.57
N LYS A 206 22.27 20.07 -7.60
CA LYS A 206 22.19 18.91 -8.46
C LYS A 206 20.75 18.76 -8.96
N ILE A 207 20.62 18.23 -10.16
CA ILE A 207 19.33 17.79 -10.71
C ILE A 207 19.00 16.42 -10.12
N TYR A 208 17.85 16.31 -9.47
CA TYR A 208 17.29 15.04 -9.01
C TYR A 208 16.34 14.50 -10.06
N GLU A 209 16.72 13.38 -10.65
CA GLU A 209 15.96 12.75 -11.72
C GLU A 209 14.80 11.92 -11.18
N LYS A 210 13.75 11.78 -12.00
CA LYS A 210 12.60 10.92 -11.71
C LYS A 210 13.03 9.50 -11.34
N GLY A 211 12.37 8.92 -10.32
CA GLY A 211 12.58 7.53 -9.87
C GLY A 211 13.64 7.37 -8.79
N ILE A 212 14.28 8.45 -8.34
CA ILE A 212 15.14 8.40 -7.15
C ILE A 212 14.27 8.29 -5.92
N ILE A 213 14.60 7.33 -5.05
CA ILE A 213 14.00 7.12 -3.74
C ILE A 213 15.00 7.63 -2.72
N ILE A 214 14.56 8.50 -1.81
CA ILE A 214 15.42 9.11 -0.79
C ILE A 214 14.91 8.72 0.59
N PHE A 215 15.83 8.29 1.45
CA PHE A 215 15.55 7.93 2.83
C PHE A 215 16.14 8.96 3.80
N TRP A 216 15.38 9.25 4.84
CA TRP A 216 15.76 9.96 6.05
C TRP A 216 15.52 9.07 7.27
N PRO A 217 15.98 9.42 8.46
CA PRO A 217 15.56 8.73 9.69
C PRO A 217 14.04 8.73 9.81
N GLY A 218 13.42 7.53 9.78
CA GLY A 218 11.97 7.37 9.92
C GLY A 218 11.12 7.81 8.72
N HIS A 219 11.73 8.24 7.60
CA HIS A 219 10.97 8.77 6.46
C HIS A 219 11.53 8.32 5.11
N VAL A 220 10.65 8.29 4.10
CA VAL A 220 11.00 8.01 2.70
C VAL A 220 10.17 8.88 1.75
N GLY A 221 10.80 9.30 0.66
CA GLY A 221 10.16 10.04 -0.42
C GLY A 221 10.71 9.64 -1.79
N ILE A 222 10.04 10.06 -2.84
CA ILE A 222 10.26 9.62 -4.22
C ILE A 222 10.37 10.86 -5.11
N ILE A 223 11.35 10.92 -5.96
CA ILE A 223 11.40 11.96 -7.00
C ILE A 223 10.42 11.59 -8.12
N SER A 224 9.24 12.19 -8.10
CA SER A 224 8.13 11.93 -9.05
C SER A 224 8.38 12.49 -10.44
N ARG A 225 9.05 13.63 -10.51
CA ARG A 225 9.57 14.32 -11.71
C ARG A 225 10.79 15.14 -11.32
N GLN A 226 11.49 15.70 -12.30
CA GLN A 226 12.73 16.44 -12.06
C GLN A 226 12.61 17.47 -10.92
N ASN A 227 13.44 17.31 -9.89
CA ASN A 227 13.52 18.14 -8.69
C ASN A 227 12.24 18.22 -7.83
N ILE A 228 11.28 17.31 -8.03
CA ILE A 228 10.05 17.27 -7.24
C ILE A 228 10.00 15.99 -6.43
N LEU A 229 9.96 16.16 -5.12
CA LEU A 229 9.77 15.11 -4.13
C LEU A 229 8.27 14.86 -3.93
N LEU A 230 7.85 13.63 -4.06
CA LEU A 230 6.52 13.15 -3.69
C LEU A 230 6.66 12.29 -2.44
N HIS A 231 5.94 12.60 -1.40
CA HIS A 231 5.91 11.82 -0.16
C HIS A 231 4.60 12.00 0.61
N SER A 232 4.30 11.08 1.50
CA SER A 232 3.30 11.30 2.52
C SER A 232 3.94 12.09 3.65
N ASN A 233 3.58 13.37 3.74
CA ASN A 233 4.24 14.37 4.57
C ASN A 233 3.52 14.54 5.90
N ALA A 234 4.15 14.13 7.00
CA ALA A 234 3.59 14.26 8.34
C ALA A 234 3.49 15.72 8.83
N ASN A 235 4.33 16.62 8.30
CA ASN A 235 4.24 18.04 8.64
C ASN A 235 3.02 18.72 8.00
N MET A 236 2.71 18.36 6.74
CA MET A 236 1.56 18.88 6.02
C MET A 236 0.32 17.99 6.17
N MET A 237 0.44 16.85 6.82
CA MET A 237 -0.62 15.84 7.04
C MET A 237 -1.30 15.37 5.75
N ILE A 238 -0.53 15.24 4.66
CA ILE A 238 -1.05 14.87 3.33
C ILE A 238 0.04 14.25 2.45
N VAL A 239 -0.37 13.43 1.48
CA VAL A 239 0.50 13.04 0.35
C VAL A 239 0.59 14.21 -0.61
N CYS A 240 1.78 14.78 -0.77
CA CYS A 240 2.00 15.98 -1.58
C CYS A 240 3.32 15.96 -2.35
N GLU A 241 3.45 16.89 -3.28
CA GLU A 241 4.68 17.22 -3.96
C GLU A 241 5.30 18.48 -3.38
N GLU A 242 6.62 18.46 -3.17
CA GLU A 242 7.42 19.59 -2.75
C GLU A 242 8.68 19.70 -3.65
N LYS A 243 9.28 20.90 -3.76
CA LYS A 243 10.59 21.02 -4.37
C LYS A 243 11.64 20.40 -3.47
N ILE A 244 12.38 19.40 -3.96
CA ILE A 244 13.34 18.63 -3.14
C ILE A 244 14.39 19.54 -2.48
N HIS A 245 14.86 20.59 -3.15
CA HIS A 245 15.85 21.50 -2.57
C HIS A 245 15.32 22.30 -1.38
N GLU A 246 14.05 22.72 -1.42
CA GLU A 246 13.38 23.40 -0.31
C GLU A 246 13.20 22.45 0.88
N THR A 247 12.76 21.22 0.61
CA THR A 247 12.62 20.16 1.63
C THR A 247 13.97 19.82 2.28
N LEU A 248 15.03 19.62 1.49
CA LEU A 248 16.37 19.33 2.02
C LEU A 248 16.90 20.46 2.89
N PHE A 249 16.66 21.71 2.51
CA PHE A 249 17.09 22.86 3.29
C PHE A 249 16.34 22.97 4.62
N ARG A 250 15.02 22.84 4.58
CA ARG A 250 14.16 22.84 5.78
C ARG A 250 14.55 21.72 6.75
N LEU A 251 14.64 20.47 6.29
CA LEU A 251 14.99 19.33 7.15
C LEU A 251 16.42 19.44 7.71
N LYS A 252 17.35 20.05 6.95
CA LYS A 252 18.71 20.34 7.47
C LYS A 252 18.70 21.31 8.65
N SER A 253 17.85 22.32 8.64
CA SER A 253 17.71 23.26 9.77
C SER A 253 17.14 22.58 11.03
N GLU A 254 16.45 21.47 10.85
CA GLU A 254 15.92 20.59 11.91
C GLU A 254 16.90 19.46 12.30
N ASN A 255 18.13 19.45 11.77
CA ASN A 255 19.14 18.38 11.89
C ASN A 255 18.70 17.02 11.34
N ILE A 256 17.73 16.98 10.43
CA ILE A 256 17.25 15.79 9.76
C ILE A 256 17.92 15.67 8.39
N LEU A 257 18.93 14.80 8.28
CA LEU A 257 19.70 14.63 7.05
C LEU A 257 19.28 13.36 6.31
N PRO A 258 19.26 13.40 4.95
CA PRO A 258 19.03 12.20 4.17
C PRO A 258 20.18 11.21 4.35
N THR A 259 19.85 9.93 4.50
CA THR A 259 20.81 8.86 4.78
C THR A 259 21.23 8.08 3.55
N SER A 260 20.33 7.92 2.60
CA SER A 260 20.57 7.11 1.42
C SER A 260 19.65 7.47 0.26
N ALA A 261 20.11 7.17 -0.96
CA ALA A 261 19.28 7.26 -2.15
C ALA A 261 19.43 6.00 -2.99
N PHE A 262 18.34 5.60 -3.62
CA PHE A 262 18.27 4.41 -4.47
C PHE A 262 17.50 4.70 -5.76
N ARG A 263 17.73 3.85 -6.75
CA ARG A 263 16.91 3.76 -7.96
C ARG A 263 16.63 2.29 -8.26
N LEU A 264 15.40 1.98 -8.67
CA LEU A 264 15.06 0.67 -9.18
C LEU A 264 15.86 0.40 -10.47
N ASN A 265 16.56 -0.73 -10.54
CA ASN A 265 17.18 -1.20 -11.76
C ASN A 265 16.06 -1.69 -12.69
N ILE A 266 15.76 -0.92 -13.73
CA ILE A 266 14.87 -1.37 -14.79
C ILE A 266 15.72 -2.24 -15.72
N LEU A 267 15.48 -3.54 -15.68
CA LEU A 267 15.99 -4.47 -16.69
C LEU A 267 15.24 -4.29 -18.00
#